data_f0e4b182ec3247cd1344f1f1c4d14d19
#
_entry.id   f0e4b182ec3247cd1344f1f1c4d14d19
#
_cell.length_a   1.000
_cell.length_b   1.000
_cell.length_c   1.000
_cell.angle_alpha   90.00
_cell.angle_beta   90.00
_cell.angle_gamma   90.00
#
_symmetry.space_group_name_H-M   'P 1'
#
loop_
_entity.id
_entity.type
_entity.pdbx_description
1 polymer ?
#
loop_
_entity_poly.entity_id
_entity_poly.type
_entity_poly.pdbx_seq_one_letter_code
_entity_poly.pdbx_strand_id
1 'polypeptide(L)'
;MDIPPLKPRVTSQSSDGAISTELASRRTGMSFQRTRMSADRTLMSVMRTSLSLIGFGFTIFQIFQKAHEADILKSSMAPRHFGEALVLLGIGMLVVGIGYHIYFMLGLRRERAMLKADGLIHAESQFPVSLTLIVALLLLLIGFFAIASMVYGIGPFG
;
A
#
# COMPACT_ATOMS: atom_id res chain seq x y z
N MET A 1 -33.24 4.86 21.35
CA MET A 1 -31.94 5.07 20.64
C MET A 1 -31.46 6.46 21.07
N ASP A 2 -30.74 6.50 22.22
CA ASP A 2 -30.29 7.76 22.81
C ASP A 2 -29.12 8.31 22.00
N ILE A 3 -29.36 9.40 21.29
CA ILE A 3 -28.34 10.17 20.63
C ILE A 3 -27.55 10.88 21.74
N PRO A 4 -26.27 10.58 21.95
CA PRO A 4 -25.48 11.28 22.97
C PRO A 4 -25.48 12.78 22.66
N PRO A 5 -25.60 13.65 23.68
CA PRO A 5 -25.65 15.09 23.50
C PRO A 5 -24.38 15.54 22.75
N LEU A 6 -24.59 16.29 21.67
CA LEU A 6 -23.49 16.93 20.94
C LEU A 6 -22.71 17.80 21.92
N LYS A 7 -21.42 17.50 22.11
CA LYS A 7 -20.54 18.36 22.91
C LYS A 7 -20.63 19.78 22.37
N PRO A 8 -20.75 20.80 23.24
CA PRO A 8 -20.87 22.19 22.81
C PRO A 8 -19.68 22.53 21.90
N ARG A 9 -19.99 23.03 20.70
CA ARG A 9 -18.96 23.49 19.77
C ARG A 9 -18.22 24.66 20.40
N VAL A 10 -16.89 24.56 20.49
CA VAL A 10 -16.02 25.67 20.88
C VAL A 10 -16.12 26.74 19.78
N THR A 11 -16.47 27.97 20.17
CA THR A 11 -16.61 29.13 19.28
C THR A 11 -15.56 30.18 19.64
N SER A 12 -15.43 31.23 18.82
CA SER A 12 -14.53 32.35 19.10
C SER A 12 -14.86 33.13 20.39
N GLN A 13 -16.04 32.90 20.98
CA GLN A 13 -16.47 33.49 22.25
C GLN A 13 -16.22 32.57 23.45
N SER A 14 -15.66 31.36 23.24
CA SER A 14 -15.28 30.45 24.30
C SER A 14 -14.01 30.96 25.01
N SER A 15 -13.74 30.45 26.23
CA SER A 15 -12.51 30.83 26.95
C SER A 15 -11.25 30.48 26.16
N ASP A 16 -10.20 31.28 26.26
CA ASP A 16 -8.93 31.08 25.55
C ASP A 16 -8.33 29.67 25.79
N GLY A 17 -8.50 29.14 27.00
CA GLY A 17 -8.09 27.78 27.34
C GLY A 17 -8.86 26.71 26.54
N ALA A 18 -10.16 26.88 26.36
CA ALA A 18 -10.99 25.95 25.59
C ALA A 18 -10.63 26.01 24.07
N ILE A 19 -10.38 27.22 23.57
CA ILE A 19 -9.98 27.43 22.16
C ILE A 19 -8.61 26.80 21.91
N SER A 20 -7.63 27.00 22.78
CA SER A 20 -6.28 26.47 22.65
C SER A 20 -6.28 24.93 22.68
N THR A 21 -7.06 24.31 23.57
CA THR A 21 -7.23 22.86 23.68
C THR A 21 -7.87 22.28 22.41
N GLU A 22 -8.92 22.92 21.89
CA GLU A 22 -9.58 22.49 20.65
C GLU A 22 -8.63 22.58 19.46
N LEU A 23 -7.87 23.68 19.34
CA LEU A 23 -6.88 23.82 18.26
C LEU A 23 -5.76 22.79 18.38
N ALA A 24 -5.28 22.46 19.59
CA ALA A 24 -4.30 21.40 19.80
C ALA A 24 -4.85 20.03 19.37
N SER A 25 -6.08 19.71 19.75
CA SER A 25 -6.78 18.48 19.34
C SER A 25 -6.88 18.35 17.80
N ARG A 26 -7.27 19.43 17.12
CA ARG A 26 -7.34 19.46 15.64
C ARG A 26 -5.98 19.33 14.98
N ARG A 27 -4.94 19.98 15.51
CA ARG A 27 -3.56 19.83 15.03
C ARG A 27 -3.09 18.38 15.12
N THR A 28 -3.35 17.73 16.25
CA THR A 28 -3.03 16.30 16.45
C THR A 28 -3.79 15.43 15.46
N GLY A 29 -5.09 15.67 15.27
CA GLY A 29 -5.88 14.95 14.26
C GLY A 29 -5.35 15.10 12.83
N MET A 30 -4.94 16.32 12.44
CA MET A 30 -4.33 16.58 11.14
C MET A 30 -2.94 15.94 11.00
N SER A 31 -2.15 15.82 12.08
CA SER A 31 -0.86 15.14 12.04
C SER A 31 -1.02 13.66 11.71
N PHE A 32 -2.00 12.96 12.28
CA PHE A 32 -2.34 11.58 11.93
C PHE A 32 -2.71 11.42 10.47
N GLN A 33 -3.48 12.36 9.90
CA GLN A 33 -3.83 12.31 8.47
C GLN A 33 -2.60 12.51 7.58
N ARG A 34 -1.70 13.44 7.92
CA ARG A 34 -0.44 13.66 7.19
C ARG A 34 0.44 12.41 7.23
N THR A 35 0.58 11.79 8.40
CA THR A 35 1.35 10.56 8.58
C THR A 35 0.77 9.41 7.76
N ARG A 36 -0.55 9.27 7.72
CA ARG A 36 -1.23 8.29 6.87
C ARG A 36 -0.95 8.54 5.38
N MET A 37 -1.12 9.78 4.92
CA MET A 37 -0.83 10.11 3.52
C MET A 37 0.63 9.86 3.14
N SER A 38 1.56 10.06 4.07
CA SER A 38 2.97 9.72 3.87
C SER A 38 3.17 8.22 3.70
N ALA A 39 2.51 7.40 4.53
CA ALA A 39 2.54 5.94 4.40
C ALA A 39 1.94 5.45 3.07
N ASP A 40 0.82 6.05 2.64
CA ASP A 40 0.21 5.75 1.34
C ASP A 40 1.16 6.10 0.18
N ARG A 41 1.88 7.24 0.24
CA ARG A 41 2.89 7.60 -0.77
C ARG A 41 4.04 6.62 -0.82
N THR A 42 4.51 6.14 0.34
CA THR A 42 5.56 5.12 0.41
C THR A 42 5.10 3.83 -0.26
N LEU A 43 3.89 3.36 0.03
CA LEU A 43 3.34 2.17 -0.63
C LEU A 43 3.19 2.37 -2.14
N MET A 44 2.73 3.55 -2.60
CA MET A 44 2.68 3.87 -4.04
C MET A 44 4.05 3.84 -4.72
N SER A 45 5.11 4.28 -4.04
CA SER A 45 6.49 4.17 -4.54
C SER A 45 6.93 2.72 -4.69
N VAL A 46 6.66 1.89 -3.68
CA VAL A 46 6.92 0.44 -3.74
C VAL A 46 6.16 -0.21 -4.90
N MET A 47 4.87 0.09 -5.04
CA MET A 47 4.03 -0.43 -6.13
C MET A 47 4.60 -0.09 -7.51
N ARG A 48 5.05 1.15 -7.71
CA ARG A 48 5.63 1.60 -8.99
C ARG A 48 6.89 0.82 -9.32
N THR A 49 7.79 0.65 -8.35
CA THR A 49 9.03 -0.10 -8.54
C THR A 49 8.74 -1.58 -8.78
N SER A 50 7.84 -2.18 -7.99
CA SER A 50 7.44 -3.58 -8.16
C SER A 50 6.78 -3.83 -9.51
N LEU A 51 5.88 -2.94 -9.95
CA LEU A 51 5.26 -3.04 -11.27
C LEU A 51 6.30 -2.98 -12.40
N SER A 52 7.30 -2.10 -12.29
CA SER A 52 8.39 -2.02 -13.26
C SER A 52 9.22 -3.29 -13.30
N LEU A 53 9.56 -3.88 -12.16
CA LEU A 53 10.30 -5.13 -12.06
C LEU A 53 9.52 -6.31 -12.63
N ILE A 54 8.24 -6.43 -12.27
CA ILE A 54 7.35 -7.50 -12.76
C ILE A 54 7.16 -7.37 -14.27
N GLY A 55 6.83 -6.16 -14.76
CA GLY A 55 6.59 -5.92 -16.18
C GLY A 55 7.84 -6.13 -17.03
N PHE A 56 8.98 -5.63 -16.59
CA PHE A 56 10.25 -5.81 -17.30
C PHE A 56 10.72 -7.27 -17.27
N GLY A 57 10.63 -7.92 -16.12
CA GLY A 57 11.01 -9.33 -15.99
C GLY A 57 10.15 -10.24 -16.84
N PHE A 58 8.83 -10.01 -16.88
CA PHE A 58 7.90 -10.73 -17.74
C PHE A 58 8.19 -10.51 -19.23
N THR A 59 8.48 -9.27 -19.63
CA THR A 59 8.82 -8.94 -21.02
C THR A 59 10.09 -9.65 -21.47
N ILE A 60 11.15 -9.65 -20.64
CA ILE A 60 12.38 -10.38 -20.93
C ILE A 60 12.06 -11.87 -21.11
N PHE A 61 11.35 -12.47 -20.16
CA PHE A 61 10.99 -13.88 -20.22
C PHE A 61 10.29 -14.23 -21.55
N GLN A 62 9.26 -13.46 -21.93
CA GLN A 62 8.48 -13.67 -23.15
C GLN A 62 9.31 -13.55 -24.43
N ILE A 63 10.21 -12.55 -24.50
CA ILE A 63 11.07 -12.36 -25.66
C ILE A 63 12.00 -13.55 -25.87
N PHE A 64 12.65 -14.02 -24.78
CA PHE A 64 13.57 -15.14 -24.86
C PHE A 64 12.88 -16.48 -25.07
N GLN A 65 11.67 -16.67 -24.55
CA GLN A 65 10.86 -17.83 -24.85
C GLN A 65 10.53 -17.92 -26.33
N LYS A 66 10.01 -16.85 -26.93
CA LYS A 66 9.70 -16.81 -28.39
C LYS A 66 10.93 -16.97 -29.26
N ALA A 67 12.07 -16.40 -28.86
CA ALA A 67 13.33 -16.56 -29.60
C ALA A 67 13.85 -18.01 -29.55
N HIS A 68 13.60 -18.73 -28.46
CA HIS A 68 13.94 -20.14 -28.34
C HIS A 68 13.00 -21.02 -29.19
N GLU A 69 11.70 -20.76 -29.19
CA GLU A 69 10.71 -21.47 -30.04
C GLU A 69 10.97 -21.27 -31.52
N ALA A 70 11.50 -20.11 -31.93
CA ALA A 70 11.87 -19.80 -33.29
C ALA A 70 13.26 -20.35 -33.74
N ASP A 71 13.92 -21.15 -32.88
CA ASP A 71 15.26 -21.74 -33.11
C ASP A 71 16.37 -20.71 -33.39
N ILE A 72 16.12 -19.46 -33.06
CA ILE A 72 17.09 -18.34 -33.26
C ILE A 72 18.21 -18.40 -32.22
N LEU A 73 17.94 -18.94 -31.02
CA LEU A 73 18.88 -19.04 -29.89
C LEU A 73 19.08 -20.51 -29.48
N LYS A 74 20.18 -21.10 -29.93
CA LYS A 74 20.51 -22.51 -29.67
C LYS A 74 20.86 -22.86 -28.22
N SER A 75 21.14 -21.89 -27.34
CA SER A 75 21.52 -22.18 -25.95
C SER A 75 21.64 -20.94 -25.10
N SER A 76 20.59 -20.51 -24.42
CA SER A 76 20.77 -19.70 -23.23
C SER A 76 19.50 -19.69 -22.35
N MET A 77 19.49 -20.55 -21.33
CA MET A 77 18.50 -20.50 -20.25
C MET A 77 18.72 -19.30 -19.32
N ALA A 78 19.91 -18.71 -19.33
CA ALA A 78 20.29 -17.63 -18.42
C ALA A 78 19.37 -16.38 -18.47
N PRO A 79 18.97 -15.84 -19.64
CA PRO A 79 18.09 -14.68 -19.67
C PRO A 79 16.66 -14.97 -19.19
N ARG A 80 16.19 -16.20 -19.40
CA ARG A 80 14.88 -16.65 -18.89
C ARG A 80 14.85 -16.63 -17.37
N HIS A 81 15.84 -17.22 -16.72
CA HIS A 81 15.99 -17.19 -15.26
C HIS A 81 16.17 -15.78 -14.71
N PHE A 82 16.83 -14.89 -15.45
CA PHE A 82 16.93 -13.49 -15.09
C PHE A 82 15.56 -12.79 -15.08
N GLY A 83 14.72 -13.04 -16.10
CA GLY A 83 13.34 -12.54 -16.13
C GLY A 83 12.51 -13.05 -14.95
N GLU A 84 12.60 -14.35 -14.64
CA GLU A 84 11.94 -14.97 -13.49
C GLU A 84 12.39 -14.35 -12.17
N ALA A 85 13.69 -14.13 -11.99
CA ALA A 85 14.26 -13.50 -10.81
C ALA A 85 13.76 -12.07 -10.60
N LEU A 86 13.64 -11.27 -11.67
CA LEU A 86 13.11 -9.92 -11.61
C LEU A 86 11.63 -9.90 -11.17
N VAL A 87 10.81 -10.81 -11.71
CA VAL A 87 9.41 -10.94 -11.32
C VAL A 87 9.30 -11.33 -9.84
N LEU A 88 10.07 -12.32 -9.39
CA LEU A 88 10.10 -12.72 -7.99
C LEU A 88 10.55 -11.59 -7.07
N LEU A 89 11.57 -10.83 -7.46
CA LEU A 89 12.02 -9.66 -6.71
C LEU A 89 10.92 -8.59 -6.60
N GLY A 90 10.22 -8.32 -7.69
CA GLY A 90 9.11 -7.38 -7.71
C GLY A 90 7.95 -7.81 -6.79
N ILE A 91 7.58 -9.10 -6.82
CA ILE A 91 6.57 -9.68 -5.93
C ILE A 91 7.03 -9.60 -4.48
N GLY A 92 8.27 -10.01 -4.18
CA GLY A 92 8.84 -9.96 -2.84
C GLY A 92 8.85 -8.55 -2.26
N MET A 93 9.27 -7.57 -3.05
CA MET A 93 9.25 -6.16 -2.65
C MET A 93 7.81 -5.67 -2.35
N LEU A 94 6.83 -6.09 -3.15
CA LEU A 94 5.43 -5.73 -2.95
C LEU A 94 4.86 -6.36 -1.67
N VAL A 95 5.16 -7.63 -1.39
CA VAL A 95 4.74 -8.32 -0.16
C VAL A 95 5.30 -7.60 1.08
N VAL A 96 6.59 -7.28 1.08
CA VAL A 96 7.22 -6.53 2.17
C VAL A 96 6.60 -5.14 2.33
N GLY A 97 6.37 -4.42 1.23
CA GLY A 97 5.74 -3.11 1.25
C GLY A 97 4.32 -3.11 1.80
N ILE A 98 3.49 -4.08 1.41
CA ILE A 98 2.13 -4.27 1.93
C ILE A 98 2.19 -4.63 3.43
N GLY A 99 3.05 -5.57 3.82
CA GLY A 99 3.21 -5.96 5.22
C GLY A 99 3.61 -4.78 6.12
N TYR A 100 4.62 -4.02 5.69
CA TYR A 100 5.04 -2.81 6.39
C TYR A 100 3.92 -1.76 6.50
N HIS A 101 3.18 -1.52 5.40
CA HIS A 101 2.06 -0.58 5.39
C HIS A 101 0.95 -0.99 6.36
N ILE A 102 0.56 -2.27 6.37
CA ILE A 102 -0.46 -2.79 7.31
C ILE A 102 0.00 -2.64 8.75
N TYR A 103 1.24 -3.04 9.06
CA TYR A 103 1.81 -2.94 10.40
C TYR A 103 1.80 -1.49 10.89
N PHE A 104 2.27 -0.57 10.06
CA PHE A 104 2.32 0.86 10.36
C PHE A 104 0.92 1.45 10.59
N MET A 105 -0.06 1.10 9.74
CA MET A 105 -1.43 1.59 9.86
C MET A 105 -2.15 1.04 11.10
N LEU A 106 -1.83 -0.18 11.51
CA LEU A 106 -2.35 -0.75 12.76
C LEU A 106 -1.79 -0.01 13.99
N GLY A 107 -0.48 0.31 13.99
CA GLY A 107 0.14 1.12 15.04
C GLY A 107 -0.53 2.50 15.16
N LEU A 108 -0.68 3.19 14.02
CA LEU A 108 -1.31 4.51 13.97
C LEU A 108 -2.77 4.50 14.47
N ARG A 109 -3.52 3.44 14.17
CA ARG A 109 -4.89 3.26 14.69
C ARG A 109 -4.91 3.07 16.20
N ARG A 110 -3.96 2.29 16.75
CA ARG A 110 -3.85 2.05 18.20
C ARG A 110 -3.53 3.34 18.96
N GLU A 111 -2.53 4.10 18.53
CA GLU A 111 -2.17 5.40 19.14
C GLU A 111 -3.35 6.36 19.13
N ARG A 112 -4.05 6.46 17.98
CA ARG A 112 -5.24 7.30 17.88
C ARG A 112 -6.35 6.85 18.81
N ALA A 113 -6.55 5.54 18.98
CA ALA A 113 -7.57 4.99 19.87
C ALA A 113 -7.25 5.30 21.33
N MET A 114 -5.99 5.23 21.74
CA MET A 114 -5.55 5.61 23.09
C MET A 114 -5.81 7.09 23.35
N LEU A 115 -5.36 7.99 22.48
CA LEU A 115 -5.58 9.44 22.62
C LEU A 115 -7.07 9.82 22.64
N LYS A 116 -7.92 9.05 21.94
CA LYS A 116 -9.36 9.22 21.99
C LYS A 116 -9.94 8.77 23.32
N ALA A 117 -9.47 7.64 23.87
CA ALA A 117 -9.90 7.12 25.17
C ALA A 117 -9.53 8.09 26.29
N ASP A 118 -8.36 8.73 26.21
CA ASP A 118 -7.89 9.75 27.15
C ASP A 118 -8.58 11.12 26.96
N GLY A 119 -9.49 11.24 25.99
CA GLY A 119 -10.24 12.46 25.74
C GLY A 119 -9.43 13.60 25.12
N LEU A 120 -8.18 13.33 24.71
CA LEU A 120 -7.24 14.33 24.19
C LEU A 120 -7.53 14.74 22.74
N ILE A 121 -8.24 13.90 21.98
CA ILE A 121 -8.62 14.20 20.59
C ILE A 121 -10.09 13.89 20.31
N HIS A 122 -10.73 14.74 19.50
CA HIS A 122 -12.05 14.47 18.93
C HIS A 122 -11.89 13.71 17.62
N ALA A 123 -12.02 12.38 17.69
CA ALA A 123 -11.81 11.50 16.53
C ALA A 123 -13.10 11.32 15.73
N GLU A 124 -13.63 12.40 15.13
CA GLU A 124 -14.87 12.35 14.34
C GLU A 124 -14.70 11.70 12.96
N SER A 125 -13.50 11.73 12.37
CA SER A 125 -13.27 11.13 11.06
C SER A 125 -12.96 9.65 11.15
N GLN A 126 -13.77 8.81 10.49
CA GLN A 126 -13.44 7.40 10.29
C GLN A 126 -12.22 7.27 9.38
N PHE A 127 -11.35 6.29 9.66
CA PHE A 127 -10.27 5.92 8.74
C PHE A 127 -10.86 4.99 7.65
N PRO A 128 -11.17 5.51 6.45
CA PRO A 128 -11.60 4.64 5.36
C PRO A 128 -10.47 3.67 4.98
N VAL A 129 -10.85 2.55 4.38
CA VAL A 129 -9.89 1.59 3.81
C VAL A 129 -9.00 2.34 2.81
N SER A 130 -7.68 2.09 2.87
CA SER A 130 -6.75 2.72 1.93
C SER A 130 -6.97 2.14 0.52
N LEU A 131 -7.37 3.00 -0.40
CA LEU A 131 -7.49 2.62 -1.83
C LEU A 131 -6.14 2.12 -2.37
N THR A 132 -5.05 2.72 -1.90
CA THR A 132 -3.68 2.32 -2.24
C THR A 132 -3.41 0.86 -1.86
N LEU A 133 -3.89 0.42 -0.69
CA LEU A 133 -3.75 -0.97 -0.26
C LEU A 133 -4.53 -1.94 -1.16
N ILE A 134 -5.75 -1.57 -1.58
CA ILE A 134 -6.56 -2.39 -2.49
C ILE A 134 -5.83 -2.57 -3.82
N VAL A 135 -5.32 -1.48 -4.39
CA VAL A 135 -4.57 -1.53 -5.66
C VAL A 135 -3.28 -2.34 -5.51
N ALA A 136 -2.58 -2.24 -4.37
CA ALA A 136 -1.39 -3.04 -4.09
C ALA A 136 -1.70 -4.54 -4.04
N LEU A 137 -2.82 -4.94 -3.44
CA LEU A 137 -3.27 -6.33 -3.39
C LEU A 137 -3.66 -6.87 -4.78
N LEU A 138 -4.33 -6.05 -5.60
CA LEU A 138 -4.63 -6.41 -6.99
C LEU A 138 -3.35 -6.59 -7.81
N LEU A 139 -2.37 -5.69 -7.64
CA LEU A 139 -1.07 -5.81 -8.31
C LEU A 139 -0.32 -7.06 -7.86
N LEU A 140 -0.38 -7.40 -6.57
CA LEU A 140 0.20 -8.63 -6.03
C LEU A 140 -0.43 -9.87 -6.68
N LEU A 141 -1.75 -9.89 -6.82
CA LEU A 141 -2.48 -10.96 -7.48
C LEU A 141 -2.06 -11.11 -8.96
N ILE A 142 -1.94 -10.00 -9.69
CA ILE A 142 -1.44 -10.00 -11.07
C ILE A 142 0.00 -10.56 -11.13
N GLY A 143 0.87 -10.16 -10.19
CA GLY A 143 2.24 -10.68 -10.09
C GLY A 143 2.27 -12.19 -9.89
N PHE A 144 1.40 -12.74 -9.02
CA PHE A 144 1.27 -14.18 -8.84
C PHE A 144 0.77 -14.91 -10.10
N PHE A 145 -0.18 -14.31 -10.82
CA PHE A 145 -0.60 -14.89 -12.11
C PHE A 145 0.52 -14.88 -13.15
N ALA A 146 1.31 -13.81 -13.19
CA ALA A 146 2.44 -13.71 -14.10
C ALA A 146 3.47 -14.81 -13.82
N ILE A 147 3.90 -15.00 -12.57
CA ILE A 147 4.88 -16.05 -12.23
C ILE A 147 4.30 -17.45 -12.43
N ALA A 148 3.03 -17.67 -12.13
CA ALA A 148 2.37 -18.96 -12.39
C ALA A 148 2.35 -19.28 -13.88
N SER A 149 2.01 -18.31 -14.75
CA SER A 149 2.07 -18.45 -16.19
C SER A 149 3.48 -18.79 -16.69
N MET A 150 4.51 -18.12 -16.14
CA MET A 150 5.91 -18.38 -16.51
C MET A 150 6.40 -19.78 -16.12
N VAL A 151 5.99 -20.28 -14.94
CA VAL A 151 6.45 -21.57 -14.41
C VAL A 151 5.69 -22.75 -15.00
N TYR A 152 4.37 -22.62 -15.11
CA TYR A 152 3.51 -23.74 -15.54
C TYR A 152 3.14 -23.69 -17.03
N GLY A 153 3.43 -22.61 -17.75
CA GLY A 153 3.02 -22.43 -19.13
C GLY A 153 1.49 -22.39 -19.31
N ILE A 154 0.74 -22.13 -18.23
CA ILE A 154 -0.73 -22.14 -18.20
C ILE A 154 -1.19 -20.71 -17.95
N GLY A 155 -1.85 -20.10 -18.92
CA GLY A 155 -2.44 -18.78 -18.68
C GLY A 155 -2.84 -18.06 -19.97
N PRO A 156 -3.57 -16.95 -19.83
CA PRO A 156 -4.02 -16.14 -20.98
C PRO A 156 -2.88 -15.45 -21.73
N PHE A 157 -1.63 -15.61 -21.26
CA PHE A 157 -0.41 -14.99 -21.80
C PHE A 157 0.64 -16.04 -22.25
N GLY A 158 0.27 -17.36 -22.30
CA GLY A 158 1.09 -18.46 -22.79
C GLY A 158 0.85 -18.78 -24.25
#